data_b419400fbcece2df0aab8069078a5a72
#
_entry.id   b419400fbcece2df0aab8069078a5a72
#
_cell.length_a   1.000
_cell.length_b   1.000
_cell.length_c   1.000
_cell.angle_alpha   90.00
_cell.angle_beta   90.00
_cell.angle_gamma   90.00
#
_symmetry.space_group_name_H-M   'P 1'
#
loop_
_entity.id
_entity.type
_entity.pdbx_description
1 polymer ?
#
loop_
_entity_poly.entity_id
_entity_poly.type
_entity_poly.pdbx_seq_one_letter_code
_entity_poly.pdbx_strand_id
1 'polypeptide(L)'
;GVDVRCEARALRLIVDRHGPGQRIVGLVVREDMTEHHYRAEKGVILCAGGFVMNAEMLERYAPELSRGGTVPIGNPNDTGGGIQMGMSVGGRAINMHEGFLSVPFYPPATLTHGIFVNGQGQRFINEDAYHGRIGCALVKQTFPVYLILNVEDYTDYETASWLQAPVAGTGETLDELAAELKLPEGALAATVNTYNRAVDVQEDSLFHKRGPWLKHLDGPFVALNCTPGDGAFFPYFTLGGLDTTVDGEVLNNEGTIIHGLFAAGRTACGVPRRGDGYAS
;
A
#
# COMPACT_ATOMS: atom_id res chain seq x y z
N GLY A 1 10.45 -30.69 -18.53
CA GLY A 1 10.88 -29.91 -17.36
C GLY A 1 11.07 -28.41 -17.74
N VAL A 2 11.25 -27.55 -16.78
CA VAL A 2 11.58 -26.14 -16.97
C VAL A 2 13.09 -25.98 -16.83
N ASP A 3 13.74 -25.32 -17.80
CA ASP A 3 15.15 -24.91 -17.69
C ASP A 3 15.23 -23.62 -16.85
N VAL A 4 15.91 -23.67 -15.70
CA VAL A 4 16.08 -22.52 -14.80
C VAL A 4 17.52 -22.03 -14.91
N ARG A 5 17.69 -20.76 -15.26
CA ARG A 5 18.99 -20.09 -15.37
C ARG A 5 19.10 -19.01 -14.29
N CYS A 6 20.04 -19.21 -13.39
CA CYS A 6 20.44 -18.24 -12.38
C CYS A 6 21.47 -17.27 -12.95
N GLU A 7 21.66 -16.10 -12.31
CA GLU A 7 22.60 -15.05 -12.72
C GLU A 7 22.43 -14.58 -14.16
N ALA A 8 21.24 -14.79 -14.72
CA ALA A 8 20.84 -14.44 -16.06
C ALA A 8 19.96 -13.18 -16.03
N ARG A 9 20.51 -12.02 -16.36
CA ARG A 9 19.79 -10.75 -16.33
C ARG A 9 19.12 -10.46 -17.65
N ALA A 10 17.79 -10.44 -17.70
CA ALA A 10 17.03 -9.97 -18.85
C ALA A 10 17.28 -8.46 -19.08
N LEU A 11 17.63 -8.07 -20.29
CA LEU A 11 18.01 -6.71 -20.66
C LEU A 11 16.94 -6.02 -21.49
N ARG A 12 16.42 -6.68 -22.55
CA ARG A 12 15.45 -6.11 -23.48
C ARG A 12 14.70 -7.20 -24.24
N LEU A 13 13.50 -6.87 -24.69
CA LEU A 13 12.69 -7.72 -25.57
C LEU A 13 13.19 -7.62 -27.03
N ILE A 14 13.04 -8.72 -27.77
CA ILE A 14 13.30 -8.74 -29.23
C ILE A 14 11.96 -8.64 -29.93
N VAL A 15 11.85 -7.63 -30.81
CA VAL A 15 10.62 -7.29 -31.52
C VAL A 15 10.78 -7.63 -33.00
N ASP A 16 9.87 -8.46 -33.53
CA ASP A 16 9.70 -8.62 -34.96
C ASP A 16 8.71 -7.56 -35.48
N ARG A 17 9.12 -6.78 -36.47
CA ARG A 17 8.33 -5.73 -37.11
C ARG A 17 8.04 -6.03 -38.60
N HIS A 18 8.39 -7.23 -39.08
CA HIS A 18 8.23 -7.58 -40.50
C HIS A 18 6.81 -8.08 -40.86
N GLY A 19 5.95 -8.33 -39.87
CA GLY A 19 4.55 -8.77 -40.05
C GLY A 19 3.53 -7.62 -39.98
N PRO A 20 2.24 -7.93 -40.12
CA PRO A 20 1.14 -6.96 -39.98
C PRO A 20 0.89 -6.58 -38.50
N GLY A 21 1.93 -6.22 -37.77
CA GLY A 21 1.89 -5.84 -36.36
C GLY A 21 3.20 -6.18 -35.68
N GLN A 22 3.38 -5.57 -34.51
CA GLN A 22 4.51 -5.83 -33.66
C GLN A 22 4.32 -7.16 -32.91
N ARG A 23 5.33 -8.04 -32.95
CA ARG A 23 5.34 -9.30 -32.19
C ARG A 23 6.63 -9.43 -31.37
N ILE A 24 6.51 -9.85 -30.13
CA ILE A 24 7.65 -10.21 -29.30
C ILE A 24 8.06 -11.65 -29.63
N VAL A 25 9.32 -11.81 -30.05
CA VAL A 25 9.87 -13.09 -30.53
C VAL A 25 11.05 -13.59 -29.70
N GLY A 26 11.38 -12.89 -28.60
CA GLY A 26 12.46 -13.30 -27.70
C GLY A 26 12.92 -12.20 -26.77
N LEU A 27 14.04 -12.45 -26.12
CA LEU A 27 14.70 -11.49 -25.24
C LEU A 27 16.21 -11.62 -25.31
N VAL A 28 16.88 -10.54 -24.96
CA VAL A 28 18.34 -10.50 -24.75
C VAL A 28 18.62 -10.63 -23.25
N VAL A 29 19.49 -11.52 -22.92
CA VAL A 29 19.91 -11.83 -21.53
C VAL A 29 21.41 -11.69 -21.42
N ARG A 30 21.86 -11.13 -20.30
CA ARG A 30 23.28 -11.10 -19.93
C ARG A 30 23.56 -12.25 -18.95
N GLU A 31 24.45 -13.13 -19.34
CA GLU A 31 25.02 -14.21 -18.55
C GLU A 31 26.55 -14.08 -18.59
N ASP A 32 27.25 -14.15 -17.48
CA ASP A 32 28.72 -14.04 -17.40
C ASP A 32 29.31 -12.90 -18.24
N MET A 33 28.73 -11.71 -18.15
CA MET A 33 29.11 -10.50 -18.92
C MET A 33 28.90 -10.58 -20.44
N THR A 34 28.35 -11.68 -20.95
CA THR A 34 28.05 -11.89 -22.38
C THR A 34 26.55 -11.75 -22.65
N GLU A 35 26.18 -11.09 -23.74
CA GLU A 35 24.78 -11.02 -24.18
C GLU A 35 24.40 -12.22 -25.04
N HIS A 36 23.35 -12.89 -24.65
CA HIS A 36 22.73 -14.01 -25.34
C HIS A 36 21.35 -13.63 -25.87
N HIS A 37 21.01 -14.08 -27.05
CA HIS A 37 19.72 -13.83 -27.69
C HIS A 37 18.89 -15.12 -27.63
N TYR A 38 17.81 -15.09 -26.87
CA TYR A 38 16.88 -16.21 -26.76
C TYR A 38 15.65 -15.96 -27.63
N ARG A 39 15.38 -16.89 -28.53
CA ARG A 39 14.15 -16.90 -29.33
C ARG A 39 13.02 -17.55 -28.52
N ALA A 40 11.87 -16.90 -28.49
CA ALA A 40 10.63 -17.39 -27.90
C ALA A 40 9.63 -17.71 -29.00
N GLU A 41 9.31 -18.99 -29.19
CA GLU A 41 8.39 -19.42 -30.24
C GLU A 41 6.94 -19.06 -29.92
N LYS A 42 6.55 -19.14 -28.65
CA LYS A 42 5.19 -18.86 -28.19
C LYS A 42 5.04 -17.44 -27.66
N GLY A 43 5.99 -16.98 -26.86
CA GLY A 43 5.97 -15.64 -26.27
C GLY A 43 6.92 -15.54 -25.09
N VAL A 44 6.99 -14.33 -24.51
CA VAL A 44 7.76 -13.99 -23.32
C VAL A 44 6.78 -13.60 -22.23
N ILE A 45 6.96 -14.15 -21.03
CA ILE A 45 6.16 -13.83 -19.85
C ILE A 45 7.02 -13.02 -18.89
N LEU A 46 6.60 -11.81 -18.56
CA LEU A 46 7.28 -10.94 -17.61
C LEU A 46 6.71 -11.17 -16.19
N CYS A 47 7.55 -11.74 -15.30
CA CYS A 47 7.19 -12.04 -13.90
C CYS A 47 8.27 -11.50 -12.93
N ALA A 48 8.82 -10.31 -13.22
CA ALA A 48 9.97 -9.75 -12.54
C ALA A 48 9.61 -8.87 -11.30
N GLY A 49 8.43 -9.04 -10.75
CA GLY A 49 7.96 -8.28 -9.59
C GLY A 49 7.52 -6.87 -9.89
N GLY A 50 7.30 -6.09 -8.83
CA GLY A 50 6.93 -4.68 -8.89
C GLY A 50 8.14 -3.73 -8.89
N PHE A 51 7.93 -2.49 -8.40
CA PHE A 51 8.99 -1.48 -8.39
C PHE A 51 9.26 -0.86 -7.01
N VAL A 52 8.91 -1.56 -5.94
CA VAL A 52 9.01 -1.06 -4.56
C VAL A 52 10.44 -0.75 -4.14
N MET A 53 11.46 -1.35 -4.76
CA MET A 53 12.88 -1.09 -4.51
C MET A 53 13.50 -0.08 -5.49
N ASN A 54 12.69 0.61 -6.29
CA ASN A 54 13.15 1.63 -7.23
C ASN A 54 12.71 3.03 -6.79
N ALA A 55 13.62 3.78 -6.15
CA ALA A 55 13.33 5.10 -5.60
C ALA A 55 12.86 6.10 -6.69
N GLU A 56 13.44 6.05 -7.90
CA GLU A 56 13.03 6.93 -9.00
C GLU A 56 11.60 6.65 -9.46
N MET A 57 11.23 5.37 -9.60
CA MET A 57 9.86 4.99 -9.96
C MET A 57 8.87 5.32 -8.84
N LEU A 58 9.26 5.12 -7.57
CA LEU A 58 8.42 5.50 -6.43
C LEU A 58 8.18 7.01 -6.40
N GLU A 59 9.23 7.82 -6.51
CA GLU A 59 9.10 9.28 -6.56
C GLU A 59 8.21 9.74 -7.71
N ARG A 60 8.36 9.12 -8.88
CA ARG A 60 7.60 9.47 -10.08
C ARG A 60 6.13 9.07 -10.02
N TYR A 61 5.82 7.89 -9.50
CA TYR A 61 4.49 7.30 -9.62
C TYR A 61 3.72 7.21 -8.31
N ALA A 62 4.39 6.96 -7.19
CA ALA A 62 3.76 6.68 -5.92
C ALA A 62 4.53 7.31 -4.72
N PRO A 63 4.84 8.63 -4.76
CA PRO A 63 5.67 9.28 -3.74
C PRO A 63 5.06 9.20 -2.33
N GLU A 64 3.75 9.07 -2.23
CA GLU A 64 3.05 8.96 -0.96
C GLU A 64 3.40 7.66 -0.21
N LEU A 65 3.70 6.57 -0.93
CA LEU A 65 4.02 5.28 -0.31
C LEU A 65 5.37 5.29 0.43
N SER A 66 6.33 6.06 -0.06
CA SER A 66 7.67 6.17 0.54
C SER A 66 7.80 7.33 1.51
N ARG A 67 6.69 7.99 1.84
CA ARG A 67 6.68 9.18 2.70
C ARG A 67 6.90 8.79 4.17
N GLY A 68 7.75 9.54 4.86
CA GLY A 68 7.80 9.56 6.31
C GLY A 68 8.34 8.30 6.99
N GLY A 69 9.16 7.48 6.31
CA GLY A 69 9.79 6.32 6.96
C GLY A 69 8.98 5.02 6.89
N THR A 70 8.06 4.92 5.95
CA THR A 70 7.47 3.63 5.55
C THR A 70 8.54 2.65 5.04
N VAL A 71 8.31 1.36 5.18
CA VAL A 71 9.32 0.32 4.89
C VAL A 71 8.91 -0.49 3.65
N PRO A 72 9.72 -0.46 2.57
CA PRO A 72 9.42 -1.25 1.38
C PRO A 72 9.54 -2.75 1.64
N ILE A 73 8.51 -3.51 1.28
CA ILE A 73 8.49 -4.97 1.37
C ILE A 73 8.48 -5.57 -0.02
N GLY A 74 9.51 -6.35 -0.31
CA GLY A 74 9.68 -7.01 -1.60
C GLY A 74 11.03 -7.69 -1.72
N ASN A 75 11.26 -8.30 -2.87
CA ASN A 75 12.58 -8.81 -3.23
C ASN A 75 13.50 -7.62 -3.56
N PRO A 76 14.79 -7.63 -3.20
CA PRO A 76 15.75 -6.58 -3.59
C PRO A 76 15.77 -6.26 -5.10
N ASN A 77 15.34 -7.20 -5.94
CA ASN A 77 15.24 -7.03 -7.39
C ASN A 77 13.86 -6.50 -7.88
N ASP A 78 12.93 -6.17 -6.98
CA ASP A 78 11.65 -5.52 -7.33
C ASP A 78 11.87 -4.07 -7.76
N THR A 79 12.67 -3.89 -8.81
CA THR A 79 13.13 -2.58 -9.32
C THR A 79 12.32 -2.06 -10.51
N GLY A 80 11.22 -2.74 -10.86
CA GLY A 80 10.36 -2.36 -11.97
C GLY A 80 10.90 -2.74 -13.36
N GLY A 81 11.98 -3.53 -13.42
CA GLY A 81 12.62 -3.86 -14.69
C GLY A 81 11.69 -4.56 -15.69
N GLY A 82 10.82 -5.46 -15.23
CA GLY A 82 9.81 -6.11 -16.08
C GLY A 82 8.78 -5.12 -16.63
N ILE A 83 8.31 -4.20 -15.78
CA ILE A 83 7.36 -3.14 -16.17
C ILE A 83 7.99 -2.22 -17.23
N GLN A 84 9.20 -1.72 -16.96
CA GLN A 84 9.94 -0.87 -17.90
C GLN A 84 10.21 -1.58 -19.24
N MET A 85 10.53 -2.88 -19.18
CA MET A 85 10.76 -3.69 -20.39
C MET A 85 9.48 -3.81 -21.23
N GLY A 86 8.34 -4.04 -20.62
CA GLY A 86 7.04 -4.04 -21.30
C GLY A 86 6.69 -2.67 -21.88
N MET A 87 6.91 -1.59 -21.12
CA MET A 87 6.69 -0.22 -21.59
C MET A 87 7.60 0.14 -22.77
N SER A 88 8.84 -0.36 -22.80
CA SER A 88 9.80 -0.06 -23.90
C SER A 88 9.35 -0.57 -25.27
N VAL A 89 8.41 -1.50 -25.31
CA VAL A 89 7.80 -2.04 -26.54
C VAL A 89 6.34 -1.59 -26.72
N GLY A 90 5.93 -0.53 -26.02
CA GLY A 90 4.60 0.08 -26.15
C GLY A 90 3.54 -0.46 -25.20
N GLY A 91 3.92 -1.32 -24.25
CA GLY A 91 3.01 -1.81 -23.20
C GLY A 91 2.51 -0.66 -22.33
N ARG A 92 1.21 -0.65 -22.06
CA ARG A 92 0.57 0.32 -21.18
C ARG A 92 0.78 -0.09 -19.73
N ALA A 93 1.30 0.81 -18.91
CA ALA A 93 1.35 0.64 -17.46
C ALA A 93 0.19 1.43 -16.83
N ILE A 94 -0.55 0.81 -15.93
CA ILE A 94 -1.73 1.39 -15.27
C ILE A 94 -1.63 1.32 -13.77
N ASN A 95 -2.40 2.18 -13.10
CA ASN A 95 -2.50 2.24 -11.64
C ASN A 95 -1.14 2.33 -10.92
N MET A 96 -0.15 2.96 -11.56
CA MET A 96 1.22 3.05 -11.04
C MET A 96 1.32 3.79 -9.71
N HIS A 97 0.32 4.61 -9.39
CA HIS A 97 0.20 5.32 -8.11
C HIS A 97 -0.40 4.46 -6.98
N GLU A 98 -0.87 3.27 -7.31
CA GLU A 98 -1.51 2.40 -6.34
C GLU A 98 -0.47 1.58 -5.57
N GLY A 99 -0.75 1.39 -4.29
CA GLY A 99 0.05 0.59 -3.39
C GLY A 99 -0.74 0.07 -2.21
N PHE A 100 -0.18 -0.92 -1.58
CA PHE A 100 -0.67 -1.43 -0.31
C PHE A 100 0.25 -0.91 0.79
N LEU A 101 -0.34 -0.35 1.84
CA LEU A 101 0.37 0.07 3.04
C LEU A 101 -0.36 -0.52 4.25
N SER A 102 0.30 -1.34 5.04
CA SER A 102 -0.29 -1.88 6.26
C SER A 102 -0.14 -0.90 7.42
N VAL A 103 -1.15 -0.83 8.27
CA VAL A 103 -1.09 -0.04 9.51
C VAL A 103 -0.66 -0.90 10.69
N PRO A 104 0.00 -0.31 11.73
CA PRO A 104 0.64 -1.08 12.79
C PRO A 104 -0.32 -1.56 13.90
N PHE A 105 -1.63 -1.42 13.77
CA PHE A 105 -2.59 -1.75 14.82
C PHE A 105 -3.38 -3.04 14.58
N TYR A 106 -3.22 -3.71 13.44
CA TYR A 106 -3.98 -4.92 13.14
C TYR A 106 -3.10 -6.17 13.24
N PRO A 107 -3.50 -7.23 13.96
CA PRO A 107 -4.45 -7.29 15.07
C PRO A 107 -3.90 -6.63 16.34
N PRO A 108 -4.64 -6.48 17.45
CA PRO A 108 -5.95 -7.07 17.72
C PRO A 108 -7.13 -6.22 17.26
N ALA A 109 -8.30 -6.85 17.11
CA ALA A 109 -9.50 -6.18 16.62
C ALA A 109 -10.08 -5.12 17.58
N THR A 110 -9.76 -5.18 18.88
CA THR A 110 -10.17 -4.20 19.91
C THR A 110 -9.70 -2.79 19.60
N LEU A 111 -8.56 -2.63 18.90
CA LEU A 111 -8.08 -1.32 18.45
C LEU A 111 -9.03 -0.64 17.46
N THR A 112 -9.93 -1.39 16.82
CA THR A 112 -10.97 -0.85 15.95
C THR A 112 -12.00 -0.02 16.71
N HIS A 113 -12.11 -0.16 18.05
CA HIS A 113 -12.95 0.69 18.89
C HIS A 113 -12.46 2.14 18.95
N GLY A 114 -11.16 2.38 18.77
CA GLY A 114 -10.58 3.72 18.75
C GLY A 114 -10.93 4.53 17.51
N ILE A 115 -10.43 5.77 17.46
CA ILE A 115 -10.52 6.65 16.29
C ILE A 115 -9.15 7.17 15.87
N PHE A 116 -8.91 7.25 14.55
CA PHE A 116 -7.73 7.92 14.01
C PHE A 116 -7.94 9.43 13.96
N VAL A 117 -6.95 10.17 14.47
CA VAL A 117 -6.91 11.63 14.34
C VAL A 117 -5.57 12.07 13.73
N ASN A 118 -5.61 13.12 12.91
CA ASN A 118 -4.43 13.76 12.34
C ASN A 118 -3.86 14.84 13.29
N GLY A 119 -2.76 15.49 12.91
CA GLY A 119 -2.14 16.58 13.68
C GLY A 119 -3.01 17.82 13.91
N GLN A 120 -4.20 17.89 13.32
CA GLN A 120 -5.22 18.89 13.60
C GLN A 120 -6.28 18.40 14.60
N GLY A 121 -6.13 17.19 15.14
CA GLY A 121 -7.13 16.58 16.01
C GLY A 121 -8.39 16.12 15.28
N GLN A 122 -8.36 16.00 13.96
CA GLN A 122 -9.51 15.63 13.13
C GLN A 122 -9.49 14.15 12.75
N ARG A 123 -10.63 13.48 12.93
CA ARG A 123 -10.86 12.11 12.41
C ARG A 123 -10.95 12.16 10.88
N PHE A 124 -10.44 11.16 10.18
CA PHE A 124 -10.34 11.17 8.71
C PHE A 124 -10.75 9.87 8.01
N ILE A 125 -11.06 8.80 8.75
CA ILE A 125 -11.44 7.51 8.18
C ILE A 125 -12.28 6.71 9.17
N ASN A 126 -12.98 5.67 8.69
CA ASN A 126 -13.54 4.63 9.54
C ASN A 126 -12.49 3.57 9.86
N GLU A 127 -12.37 3.23 11.10
CA GLU A 127 -11.33 2.35 11.65
C GLU A 127 -11.61 0.86 11.39
N ASP A 128 -12.82 0.52 10.98
CA ASP A 128 -13.22 -0.83 10.56
C ASP A 128 -13.10 -1.06 9.05
N ALA A 129 -12.47 -0.11 8.33
CA ALA A 129 -12.09 -0.31 6.95
C ALA A 129 -10.94 -1.31 6.83
N TYR A 130 -10.74 -1.84 5.63
CA TYR A 130 -9.59 -2.67 5.33
C TYR A 130 -8.28 -1.92 5.63
N HIS A 131 -7.35 -2.56 6.36
CA HIS A 131 -6.14 -1.90 6.87
C HIS A 131 -5.26 -1.25 5.79
N GLY A 132 -5.23 -1.81 4.57
CA GLY A 132 -4.53 -1.18 3.44
C GLY A 132 -5.17 0.14 3.01
N ARG A 133 -6.50 0.27 3.10
CA ARG A 133 -7.22 1.53 2.86
C ARG A 133 -6.91 2.56 3.92
N ILE A 134 -6.88 2.14 5.19
CA ILE A 134 -6.51 3.01 6.32
C ILE A 134 -5.08 3.53 6.11
N GLY A 135 -4.12 2.65 5.79
CA GLY A 135 -2.74 3.02 5.53
C GLY A 135 -2.60 4.06 4.40
N CYS A 136 -3.28 3.84 3.27
CA CYS A 136 -3.29 4.80 2.16
C CYS A 136 -3.94 6.14 2.52
N ALA A 137 -4.94 6.17 3.40
CA ALA A 137 -5.54 7.41 3.89
C ALA A 137 -4.61 8.12 4.88
N LEU A 138 -3.94 7.35 5.74
CA LEU A 138 -3.06 7.84 6.78
C LEU A 138 -1.87 8.64 6.23
N VAL A 139 -1.17 8.12 5.20
CA VAL A 139 0.00 8.81 4.62
C VAL A 139 -0.34 10.13 3.92
N LYS A 140 -1.62 10.40 3.68
CA LYS A 140 -2.12 11.67 3.11
C LYS A 140 -2.45 12.73 4.15
N GLN A 141 -2.41 12.36 5.44
CA GLN A 141 -2.79 13.28 6.51
C GLN A 141 -1.67 14.26 6.88
N THR A 142 -2.04 15.30 7.62
CA THR A 142 -1.10 16.17 8.33
C THR A 142 -0.57 15.40 9.54
N PHE A 143 0.73 15.16 9.58
CA PHE A 143 1.39 14.50 10.71
C PHE A 143 1.51 15.43 11.91
N PRO A 144 1.59 14.86 13.14
CA PRO A 144 1.50 13.44 13.46
C PRO A 144 0.09 12.86 13.30
N VAL A 145 0.00 11.51 13.32
CA VAL A 145 -1.27 10.77 13.29
C VAL A 145 -1.33 9.86 14.52
N TYR A 146 -2.46 9.88 15.20
CA TYR A 146 -2.68 9.10 16.42
C TYR A 146 -3.92 8.21 16.30
N LEU A 147 -3.86 7.05 16.94
CA LEU A 147 -5.05 6.24 17.24
C LEU A 147 -5.42 6.50 18.71
N ILE A 148 -6.58 7.08 18.94
CA ILE A 148 -7.10 7.39 20.29
C ILE A 148 -7.99 6.25 20.77
N LEU A 149 -7.74 5.74 21.96
CA LEU A 149 -8.39 4.58 22.55
C LEU A 149 -8.73 4.85 24.03
N ASN A 150 -9.69 4.09 24.55
CA ASN A 150 -9.73 3.85 26.00
C ASN A 150 -8.56 2.92 26.40
N VAL A 151 -7.99 3.12 27.56
CA VAL A 151 -6.86 2.31 28.08
C VAL A 151 -7.20 0.82 28.11
N GLU A 152 -8.44 0.44 28.41
CA GLU A 152 -8.87 -0.96 28.44
C GLU A 152 -8.72 -1.68 27.08
N ASP A 153 -8.91 -0.99 25.97
CA ASP A 153 -8.73 -1.56 24.63
C ASP A 153 -7.24 -1.71 24.28
N TYR A 154 -6.37 -0.90 24.88
CA TYR A 154 -4.91 -0.94 24.70
C TYR A 154 -4.25 -2.18 25.34
N THR A 155 -4.78 -2.69 26.44
CA THR A 155 -4.18 -3.83 27.17
C THR A 155 -4.01 -5.04 26.25
N ASP A 156 -4.95 -5.30 25.35
CA ASP A 156 -4.88 -6.41 24.39
C ASP A 156 -3.84 -6.16 23.28
N TYR A 157 -3.62 -4.90 22.92
CA TYR A 157 -2.63 -4.53 21.90
C TYR A 157 -1.19 -4.87 22.33
N GLU A 158 -0.83 -4.53 23.56
CA GLU A 158 0.53 -4.72 24.06
C GLU A 158 0.99 -6.18 24.01
N THR A 159 0.07 -7.12 24.16
CA THR A 159 0.38 -8.56 24.19
C THR A 159 0.29 -9.25 22.83
N ALA A 160 -0.41 -8.70 21.85
CA ALA A 160 -0.80 -9.41 20.64
C ALA A 160 -0.15 -8.87 19.35
N SER A 161 0.20 -7.59 19.27
CA SER A 161 0.69 -7.00 18.01
C SER A 161 2.21 -6.93 17.90
N TRP A 162 2.77 -7.44 16.82
CA TRP A 162 4.18 -7.30 16.48
C TRP A 162 4.51 -6.03 15.65
N LEU A 163 3.49 -5.38 15.07
CA LEU A 163 3.61 -4.14 14.32
C LEU A 163 3.42 -2.90 15.20
N GLN A 164 3.65 -3.00 16.48
CA GLN A 164 3.31 -2.03 17.51
C GLN A 164 3.60 -0.57 17.14
N ALA A 165 2.57 0.28 17.27
CA ALA A 165 2.74 1.71 17.37
C ALA A 165 3.09 2.09 18.81
N PRO A 166 4.08 2.94 19.07
CA PRO A 166 4.43 3.35 20.43
C PRO A 166 3.32 4.20 21.04
N VAL A 167 3.20 4.17 22.37
CA VAL A 167 2.34 5.08 23.10
C VAL A 167 2.91 6.49 22.96
N ALA A 168 2.09 7.42 22.48
CA ALA A 168 2.43 8.83 22.30
C ALA A 168 2.04 9.68 23.50
N GLY A 169 1.00 9.28 24.25
CA GLY A 169 0.51 9.98 25.42
C GLY A 169 -0.66 9.27 26.06
N THR A 170 -0.95 9.68 27.29
CA THR A 170 -2.09 9.22 28.09
C THR A 170 -2.77 10.41 28.76
N GLY A 171 -4.01 10.25 29.17
CA GLY A 171 -4.72 11.29 29.93
C GLY A 171 -5.99 10.75 30.56
N GLU A 172 -6.30 11.28 31.75
CA GLU A 172 -7.61 11.04 32.39
C GLU A 172 -8.72 11.78 31.65
N THR A 173 -8.36 12.92 31.03
CA THR A 173 -9.25 13.77 30.24
C THR A 173 -8.72 13.97 28.82
N LEU A 174 -9.61 14.37 27.91
CA LEU A 174 -9.24 14.70 26.51
C LEU A 174 -8.34 15.94 26.44
N ASP A 175 -8.48 16.90 27.37
CA ASP A 175 -7.67 18.10 27.39
C ASP A 175 -6.24 17.79 27.83
N GLU A 176 -6.06 16.91 28.82
CA GLU A 176 -4.74 16.41 29.25
C GLU A 176 -4.06 15.67 28.10
N LEU A 177 -4.76 14.73 27.46
CA LEU A 177 -4.23 14.01 26.32
C LEU A 177 -3.89 14.95 25.15
N ALA A 178 -4.77 15.89 24.81
CA ALA A 178 -4.52 16.86 23.74
C ALA A 178 -3.30 17.75 24.00
N ALA A 179 -3.10 18.15 25.27
CA ALA A 179 -1.94 18.94 25.69
C ALA A 179 -0.64 18.13 25.56
N GLU A 180 -0.63 16.86 25.99
CA GLU A 180 0.52 15.96 25.84
C GLU A 180 0.88 15.72 24.37
N LEU A 181 -0.12 15.51 23.51
CA LEU A 181 0.03 15.32 22.06
C LEU A 181 0.31 16.62 21.29
N LYS A 182 0.26 17.76 21.95
CA LYS A 182 0.40 19.10 21.33
C LYS A 182 -0.60 19.35 20.19
N LEU A 183 -1.81 18.84 20.32
CA LEU A 183 -2.91 19.09 19.40
C LEU A 183 -3.51 20.50 19.61
N PRO A 184 -4.16 21.09 18.60
CA PRO A 184 -4.87 22.36 18.76
C PRO A 184 -5.92 22.28 19.90
N GLU A 185 -5.98 23.33 20.72
CA GLU A 185 -6.89 23.41 21.88
C GLU A 185 -8.34 23.11 21.48
N GLY A 186 -9.00 22.21 22.23
CA GLY A 186 -10.39 21.82 22.02
C GLY A 186 -10.66 20.94 20.78
N ALA A 187 -9.69 20.77 19.86
CA ALA A 187 -9.92 20.01 18.62
C ALA A 187 -10.20 18.52 18.86
N LEU A 188 -9.41 17.90 19.74
CA LEU A 188 -9.61 16.48 20.10
C LEU A 188 -10.95 16.27 20.79
N ALA A 189 -11.29 17.14 21.76
CA ALA A 189 -12.56 17.06 22.47
C ALA A 189 -13.77 17.22 21.53
N ALA A 190 -13.72 18.16 20.57
CA ALA A 190 -14.77 18.33 19.57
C ALA A 190 -14.94 17.08 18.69
N THR A 191 -13.84 16.45 18.28
CA THR A 191 -13.83 15.24 17.47
C THR A 191 -14.41 14.06 18.24
N VAL A 192 -13.95 13.79 19.47
CA VAL A 192 -14.44 12.70 20.32
C VAL A 192 -15.91 12.89 20.69
N ASN A 193 -16.33 14.10 21.05
CA ASN A 193 -17.73 14.40 21.35
C ASN A 193 -18.64 14.17 20.13
N THR A 194 -18.14 14.46 18.92
CA THR A 194 -18.89 14.19 17.69
C THR A 194 -18.99 12.70 17.42
N TYR A 195 -17.92 11.95 17.65
CA TYR A 195 -17.90 10.50 17.54
C TYR A 195 -18.81 9.84 18.60
N ASN A 196 -18.73 10.25 19.87
CA ASN A 196 -19.56 9.69 20.92
C ASN A 196 -21.07 9.89 20.67
N ARG A 197 -21.49 11.05 20.09
CA ARG A 197 -22.86 11.24 19.64
C ARG A 197 -23.29 10.24 18.55
N ALA A 198 -22.38 9.85 17.66
CA ALA A 198 -22.65 8.80 16.68
C ALA A 198 -22.81 7.42 17.35
N VAL A 199 -22.06 7.16 18.41
CA VAL A 199 -22.21 5.96 19.24
C VAL A 199 -23.56 5.93 19.94
N ASP A 200 -24.03 7.06 20.52
CA ASP A 200 -25.33 7.19 21.17
C ASP A 200 -26.49 6.77 20.26
N VAL A 201 -26.44 7.16 19.00
CA VAL A 201 -27.47 6.84 18.00
C VAL A 201 -27.17 5.56 17.20
N GLN A 202 -26.05 4.89 17.48
CA GLN A 202 -25.58 3.69 16.78
C GLN A 202 -25.42 3.87 15.26
N GLU A 203 -25.07 5.08 14.84
CA GLU A 203 -24.89 5.44 13.43
C GLU A 203 -23.78 6.48 13.25
N ASP A 204 -22.68 6.07 12.60
CA ASP A 204 -21.60 6.97 12.19
C ASP A 204 -21.86 7.52 10.78
N SER A 205 -22.61 8.62 10.70
CA SER A 205 -22.97 9.26 9.43
C SER A 205 -21.80 9.92 8.70
N LEU A 206 -20.66 10.17 9.37
CA LEU A 206 -19.50 10.82 8.76
C LEU A 206 -18.55 9.82 8.06
N PHE A 207 -18.29 8.69 8.70
CA PHE A 207 -17.30 7.73 8.20
C PHE A 207 -17.85 6.32 8.06
N HIS A 208 -19.11 6.08 8.47
CA HIS A 208 -19.82 4.80 8.32
C HIS A 208 -19.14 3.62 9.04
N LYS A 209 -18.51 3.87 10.18
CA LYS A 209 -18.01 2.83 11.07
C LYS A 209 -19.18 1.97 11.54
N ARG A 210 -19.05 0.63 11.43
CA ARG A 210 -20.17 -0.28 11.68
C ARG A 210 -20.48 -0.44 13.16
N GLY A 211 -21.74 -0.64 13.49
CA GLY A 211 -22.28 -0.75 14.86
C GLY A 211 -21.47 -1.60 15.83
N PRO A 212 -21.03 -2.83 15.48
CA PRO A 212 -20.22 -3.66 16.38
C PRO A 212 -18.89 -3.02 16.84
N TRP A 213 -18.39 -2.03 16.12
CA TRP A 213 -17.14 -1.32 16.41
C TRP A 213 -17.36 0.07 17.02
N LEU A 214 -18.61 0.51 17.14
CA LEU A 214 -18.97 1.75 17.80
C LEU A 214 -18.92 1.55 19.31
N LYS A 215 -17.95 2.19 19.96
CA LYS A 215 -17.74 2.19 21.40
C LYS A 215 -17.42 3.60 21.86
N HIS A 216 -18.04 4.03 22.97
CA HIS A 216 -17.73 5.33 23.58
C HIS A 216 -16.25 5.46 23.95
N LEU A 217 -15.72 6.62 23.73
CA LEU A 217 -14.40 7.04 24.23
C LEU A 217 -14.64 7.94 25.44
N ASP A 218 -14.60 7.33 26.62
CA ASP A 218 -14.92 7.98 27.90
C ASP A 218 -13.71 8.13 28.81
N GLY A 219 -12.58 7.50 28.43
CA GLY A 219 -11.33 7.50 29.19
C GLY A 219 -11.28 6.48 30.36
N PRO A 220 -10.17 6.40 31.07
CA PRO A 220 -8.90 7.08 30.70
C PRO A 220 -8.42 6.73 29.30
N PHE A 221 -7.70 7.69 28.68
CA PHE A 221 -7.34 7.61 27.27
C PHE A 221 -5.87 7.24 27.07
N VAL A 222 -5.60 6.58 25.94
CA VAL A 222 -4.26 6.36 25.41
C VAL A 222 -4.23 6.72 23.93
N ALA A 223 -3.15 7.33 23.47
CA ALA A 223 -2.88 7.59 22.07
C ALA A 223 -1.69 6.75 21.60
N LEU A 224 -1.88 6.01 20.52
CA LEU A 224 -0.79 5.32 19.84
C LEU A 224 -0.26 6.20 18.70
N ASN A 225 1.06 6.34 18.60
CA ASN A 225 1.68 7.08 17.51
C ASN A 225 1.68 6.25 16.22
N CYS A 226 0.80 6.59 15.31
CA CYS A 226 0.68 5.97 13.99
C CYS A 226 1.35 6.80 12.88
N THR A 227 2.31 7.64 13.24
CA THR A 227 3.08 8.44 12.27
C THR A 227 4.16 7.55 11.64
N PRO A 228 4.20 7.40 10.32
CA PRO A 228 5.27 6.65 9.65
C PRO A 228 6.65 7.25 9.96
N GLY A 229 7.61 6.38 10.29
CA GLY A 229 8.97 6.77 10.63
C GLY A 229 9.20 7.22 12.07
N ASP A 230 8.16 7.21 12.91
CA ASP A 230 8.24 7.60 14.31
C ASP A 230 8.01 6.38 15.25
N GLY A 231 8.72 5.31 15.01
CA GLY A 231 8.74 4.09 15.81
C GLY A 231 7.79 2.98 15.37
N ALA A 232 6.76 3.29 14.63
CA ALA A 232 5.82 2.29 14.09
C ALA A 232 6.31 1.70 12.76
N PHE A 233 6.05 0.40 12.55
CA PHE A 233 6.41 -0.31 11.34
C PHE A 233 5.28 -0.25 10.31
N PHE A 234 5.51 0.44 9.21
CA PHE A 234 4.57 0.61 8.11
C PHE A 234 5.10 -0.07 6.84
N PRO A 235 4.84 -1.36 6.66
CA PRO A 235 5.26 -2.06 5.45
C PRO A 235 4.40 -1.68 4.25
N TYR A 236 5.04 -1.50 3.09
CA TYR A 236 4.34 -1.20 1.84
C TYR A 236 4.93 -1.92 0.63
N PHE A 237 4.11 -2.07 -0.42
CA PHE A 237 4.53 -2.51 -1.74
C PHE A 237 3.66 -1.90 -2.84
N THR A 238 4.14 -1.93 -4.09
CA THR A 238 3.46 -1.34 -5.24
C THR A 238 2.46 -2.30 -5.87
N LEU A 239 1.32 -1.79 -6.37
CA LEU A 239 0.24 -2.56 -7.01
C LEU A 239 0.10 -2.23 -8.50
N GLY A 240 0.64 -1.11 -8.97
CA GLY A 240 0.65 -0.76 -10.38
C GLY A 240 1.56 -1.64 -11.21
N GLY A 241 1.26 -1.79 -12.48
CA GLY A 241 2.00 -2.63 -13.40
C GLY A 241 1.46 -2.55 -14.83
N LEU A 242 1.90 -3.49 -15.67
CA LEU A 242 1.44 -3.60 -17.05
C LEU A 242 -0.05 -3.96 -17.10
N ASP A 243 -0.78 -3.33 -17.99
CA ASP A 243 -2.17 -3.65 -18.27
C ASP A 243 -2.26 -4.93 -19.11
N THR A 244 -3.11 -5.87 -18.67
CA THR A 244 -3.23 -7.19 -19.29
C THR A 244 -4.68 -7.59 -19.51
N THR A 245 -4.90 -8.46 -20.49
CA THR A 245 -6.14 -9.24 -20.59
C THR A 245 -6.25 -10.22 -19.42
N VAL A 246 -7.40 -10.87 -19.28
CA VAL A 246 -7.60 -11.96 -18.30
C VAL A 246 -6.68 -13.15 -18.53
N ASP A 247 -6.17 -13.31 -19.75
CA ASP A 247 -5.22 -14.36 -20.13
C ASP A 247 -3.76 -13.93 -19.97
N GLY A 248 -3.53 -12.73 -19.44
CA GLY A 248 -2.20 -12.18 -19.13
C GLY A 248 -1.49 -11.55 -20.32
N GLU A 249 -2.14 -11.38 -21.47
CA GLU A 249 -1.57 -10.71 -22.65
C GLU A 249 -1.44 -9.21 -22.38
N VAL A 250 -0.27 -8.63 -22.63
CA VAL A 250 -0.02 -7.20 -22.39
C VAL A 250 -0.71 -6.35 -23.45
N LEU A 251 -1.40 -5.29 -22.99
CA LEU A 251 -2.08 -4.31 -23.83
C LEU A 251 -1.18 -3.08 -24.08
N ASN A 252 -1.29 -2.49 -25.26
CA ASN A 252 -0.69 -1.19 -25.58
C ASN A 252 -1.62 -0.02 -25.16
N ASN A 253 -1.22 1.22 -25.43
CA ASN A 253 -1.99 2.41 -25.06
C ASN A 253 -3.36 2.52 -25.79
N GLU A 254 -3.50 1.87 -26.94
CA GLU A 254 -4.76 1.79 -27.71
C GLU A 254 -5.67 0.65 -27.24
N GLY A 255 -5.23 -0.14 -26.25
CA GLY A 255 -5.96 -1.31 -25.74
C GLY A 255 -5.83 -2.54 -26.65
N THR A 256 -4.86 -2.55 -27.56
CA THR A 256 -4.59 -3.68 -28.47
C THR A 256 -3.51 -4.58 -27.86
N ILE A 257 -3.64 -5.89 -28.08
CA ILE A 257 -2.69 -6.89 -27.60
C ILE A 257 -1.33 -6.73 -28.28
N ILE A 258 -0.26 -6.73 -27.49
CA ILE A 258 1.12 -6.88 -27.98
C ILE A 258 1.40 -8.38 -28.12
N HIS A 259 1.33 -8.87 -29.34
CA HIS A 259 1.46 -10.30 -29.62
C HIS A 259 2.78 -10.90 -29.10
N GLY A 260 2.67 -12.02 -28.39
CA GLY A 260 3.80 -12.73 -27.83
C GLY A 260 4.37 -12.11 -26.57
N LEU A 261 3.70 -11.12 -25.96
CA LEU A 261 4.07 -10.54 -24.66
C LEU A 261 2.99 -10.80 -23.63
N PHE A 262 3.41 -11.37 -22.51
CA PHE A 262 2.55 -11.66 -21.35
C PHE A 262 3.16 -11.07 -20.08
N ALA A 263 2.33 -10.79 -19.09
CA ALA A 263 2.78 -10.40 -17.77
C ALA A 263 1.93 -11.06 -16.68
N ALA A 264 2.56 -11.37 -15.55
CA ALA A 264 1.89 -11.95 -14.39
C ALA A 264 2.54 -11.48 -13.07
N GLY A 265 1.84 -11.75 -11.95
CA GLY A 265 2.27 -11.28 -10.64
C GLY A 265 2.29 -9.75 -10.58
N ARG A 266 3.19 -9.16 -9.77
CA ARG A 266 3.28 -7.71 -9.60
C ARG A 266 3.92 -6.96 -10.80
N THR A 267 4.34 -7.65 -11.84
CA THR A 267 4.72 -7.04 -13.12
C THR A 267 3.46 -6.62 -13.91
N ALA A 268 2.38 -7.40 -13.80
CA ALA A 268 1.06 -7.00 -14.26
C ALA A 268 0.39 -6.13 -13.17
N CYS A 269 -0.50 -5.24 -13.59
CA CYS A 269 -1.34 -4.51 -12.65
C CYS A 269 -2.30 -5.46 -11.94
N GLY A 270 -2.27 -5.45 -10.61
CA GLY A 270 -3.19 -6.23 -9.80
C GLY A 270 -4.64 -5.79 -9.90
N VAL A 271 -5.55 -6.69 -9.54
CA VAL A 271 -7.00 -6.40 -9.43
C VAL A 271 -7.28 -5.35 -8.34
N PRO A 272 -6.62 -5.39 -7.17
CA PRO A 272 -6.86 -4.41 -6.11
C PRO A 272 -6.46 -3.00 -6.50
N ARG A 273 -7.33 -2.04 -6.19
CA ARG A 273 -7.06 -0.60 -6.34
C ARG A 273 -7.04 0.07 -4.97
N ARG A 274 -6.18 1.08 -4.77
CA ARG A 274 -6.09 1.89 -3.55
C ARG A 274 -5.95 1.06 -2.27
N GLY A 275 -5.23 -0.05 -2.36
CA GLY A 275 -5.14 -0.98 -1.24
C GLY A 275 -6.46 -1.68 -0.88
N ASP A 276 -7.55 -1.46 -1.63
CA ASP A 276 -8.84 -2.09 -1.38
C ASP A 276 -8.82 -3.57 -1.75
N GLY A 277 -9.09 -4.43 -0.78
CA GLY A 277 -9.34 -5.84 -1.02
C GLY A 277 -8.12 -6.64 -1.49
N TYR A 278 -6.90 -6.18 -1.23
CA TYR A 278 -5.74 -7.05 -1.35
C TYR A 278 -5.83 -8.11 -0.25
N ALA A 279 -6.43 -9.22 -0.59
CA ALA A 279 -6.37 -10.43 0.22
C ALA A 279 -5.10 -11.18 -0.17
N SER A 280 -4.17 -11.26 0.75
CA SER A 280 -3.01 -12.15 0.63
C SER A 280 -3.43 -13.60 0.79
#